data_6a2469f41dc0dc4e7076999461abb2f8
#
_entry.id   6a2469f41dc0dc4e7076999461abb2f8
#
_cell.length_a   1.000
_cell.length_b   1.000
_cell.length_c   1.000
_cell.angle_alpha   90.00
_cell.angle_beta   90.00
_cell.angle_gamma   90.00
#
_symmetry.space_group_name_H-M   'P 1'
#
loop_
_entity.id
_entity.type
_entity.pdbx_description
1 polymer ?
#
loop_
_entity_poly.entity_id
_entity_poly.type
_entity_poly.pdbx_seq_one_letter_code
_entity_poly.pdbx_strand_id
1 'polypeptide(L)'
;MWNKSTKQHVSGSQYYPLRNDSTFKGNKNVAIVDRIPKKEPRLMRQTYIKSIDAAQDKIQIVNPYFTPIPSIKKAIKRALKRGVEVEIMIPGKSDIPFTPDAAFYTANKLRKKGAK
;
A
#
# COMPACT_ATOMS: atom_id res chain seq x y z
N MET A 1 -3.46 -16.22 11.16
CA MET A 1 -2.12 -15.62 11.44
C MET A 1 -1.77 -15.66 12.92
N TRP A 2 -2.61 -15.17 13.82
CA TRP A 2 -2.39 -15.16 15.27
C TRP A 2 -1.97 -16.52 15.84
N ASN A 3 -2.71 -17.59 15.55
CA ASN A 3 -2.45 -18.94 16.06
C ASN A 3 -1.05 -19.49 15.69
N LYS A 4 -0.46 -19.04 14.55
CA LYS A 4 0.87 -19.47 14.13
C LYS A 4 1.99 -18.73 14.83
N SER A 5 1.78 -17.47 15.20
CA SER A 5 2.81 -16.65 15.84
C SER A 5 2.85 -16.80 17.34
N THR A 6 1.71 -17.03 17.98
CA THR A 6 1.60 -17.09 19.45
C THR A 6 1.50 -18.50 19.99
N LYS A 7 1.36 -19.53 19.15
CA LYS A 7 1.03 -20.93 19.53
C LYS A 7 -0.29 -21.07 20.31
N GLN A 8 -1.10 -20.04 20.40
CA GLN A 8 -2.43 -20.07 21.01
C GLN A 8 -3.45 -20.50 19.96
N HIS A 9 -4.34 -21.39 20.33
CA HIS A 9 -5.42 -21.81 19.45
C HIS A 9 -6.66 -20.94 19.72
N VAL A 10 -6.84 -19.93 18.89
CA VAL A 10 -8.01 -19.05 18.93
C VAL A 10 -9.05 -19.59 17.96
N SER A 11 -10.17 -20.08 18.49
CA SER A 11 -11.29 -20.64 17.72
C SER A 11 -12.61 -20.41 18.45
N GLY A 12 -13.72 -20.53 17.70
CA GLY A 12 -15.07 -20.41 18.25
C GLY A 12 -15.71 -19.03 18.04
N SER A 13 -17.03 -18.99 18.24
CA SER A 13 -17.86 -17.81 17.98
C SER A 13 -17.54 -16.59 18.85
N GLN A 14 -16.90 -16.79 19.99
CA GLN A 14 -16.45 -15.70 20.85
C GLN A 14 -15.33 -14.86 20.20
N TYR A 15 -14.50 -15.47 19.34
CA TYR A 15 -13.41 -14.79 18.62
C TYR A 15 -13.79 -14.49 17.17
N TYR A 16 -14.64 -15.32 16.60
CA TYR A 16 -15.15 -15.20 15.24
C TYR A 16 -16.68 -15.24 15.26
N PRO A 17 -17.33 -14.16 15.70
CA PRO A 17 -18.79 -14.13 15.77
C PRO A 17 -19.36 -14.33 14.36
N LEU A 18 -20.37 -15.18 14.26
CA LEU A 18 -21.11 -15.37 13.02
C LEU A 18 -21.73 -14.01 12.62
N ARG A 19 -21.36 -13.54 11.47
CA ARG A 19 -21.90 -12.31 10.90
C ARG A 19 -23.29 -12.60 10.35
N ASN A 20 -24.32 -11.96 10.91
CA ASN A 20 -25.62 -11.89 10.24
C ASN A 20 -25.52 -10.93 9.05
N ASP A 21 -25.84 -11.41 7.86
CA ASP A 21 -25.82 -10.60 6.63
C ASP A 21 -26.69 -9.35 6.70
N SER A 22 -27.74 -9.37 7.55
CA SER A 22 -28.63 -8.23 7.80
C SER A 22 -27.96 -7.01 8.46
N THR A 23 -26.74 -7.15 8.99
CA THR A 23 -25.98 -6.05 9.61
C THR A 23 -24.98 -5.38 8.66
N PHE A 24 -24.94 -5.77 7.41
CA PHE A 24 -24.07 -5.17 6.39
C PHE A 24 -24.52 -3.73 6.09
N LYS A 25 -23.85 -2.76 6.71
CA LYS A 25 -24.05 -1.32 6.44
C LYS A 25 -22.94 -0.79 5.55
N GLY A 26 -22.95 -1.15 4.29
CA GLY A 26 -21.95 -0.61 3.38
C GLY A 26 -22.09 -1.14 1.96
N ASN A 27 -21.79 -0.28 1.00
CA ASN A 27 -21.80 -0.58 -0.44
C ASN A 27 -20.39 -0.63 -1.05
N LYS A 28 -19.37 -0.82 -0.23
CA LYS A 28 -17.97 -0.86 -0.68
C LYS A 28 -17.44 -2.30 -0.71
N ASN A 29 -16.85 -2.66 -1.83
CA ASN A 29 -16.08 -3.90 -1.94
C ASN A 29 -14.69 -3.68 -1.35
N VAL A 30 -14.31 -4.51 -0.38
CA VAL A 30 -13.00 -4.46 0.29
C VAL A 30 -12.29 -5.77 0.10
N ALA A 31 -11.06 -5.72 -0.39
CA ALA A 31 -10.18 -6.89 -0.48
C ALA A 31 -9.02 -6.74 0.51
N ILE A 32 -8.77 -7.78 1.28
CA ILE A 32 -7.61 -7.86 2.16
C ILE A 32 -6.51 -8.61 1.43
N VAL A 33 -5.38 -7.94 1.22
CA VAL A 33 -4.19 -8.54 0.62
C VAL A 33 -3.16 -8.76 1.70
N ASP A 34 -2.88 -10.03 2.00
CA ASP A 34 -1.89 -10.42 2.99
C ASP A 34 -0.62 -10.95 2.32
N ARG A 35 0.51 -10.68 2.94
CA ARG A 35 1.80 -11.22 2.50
C ARG A 35 2.19 -12.42 3.34
N ILE A 36 2.13 -13.61 2.75
CA ILE A 36 2.67 -14.83 3.36
C ILE A 36 4.12 -15.01 2.87
N PRO A 37 5.13 -14.78 3.73
CA PRO A 37 6.52 -15.03 3.35
C PRO A 37 6.71 -16.45 2.84
N LYS A 38 7.53 -16.63 1.81
CA LYS A 38 7.81 -17.91 1.12
C LYS A 38 6.70 -18.47 0.23
N LYS A 39 5.41 -18.23 0.50
CA LYS A 39 4.33 -18.73 -0.37
C LYS A 39 4.04 -17.79 -1.55
N GLU A 40 3.85 -16.51 -1.27
CA GLU A 40 3.51 -15.50 -2.29
C GLU A 40 4.32 -14.21 -2.13
N PRO A 41 5.64 -14.25 -2.30
CA PRO A 41 6.53 -13.10 -2.02
C PRO A 41 6.28 -11.91 -2.97
N ARG A 42 5.59 -12.13 -4.09
CA ARG A 42 5.34 -11.14 -5.13
C ARG A 42 3.95 -10.52 -5.09
N LEU A 43 3.00 -11.11 -4.34
CA LEU A 43 1.58 -10.71 -4.38
C LEU A 43 1.40 -9.22 -4.05
N MET A 44 1.90 -8.76 -2.92
CA MET A 44 1.77 -7.37 -2.50
C MET A 44 2.34 -6.40 -3.54
N ARG A 45 3.53 -6.70 -4.09
CA ARG A 45 4.15 -5.88 -5.13
C ARG A 45 3.30 -5.83 -6.39
N GLN A 46 2.74 -6.95 -6.81
CA GLN A 46 1.88 -7.01 -7.99
C GLN A 46 0.58 -6.25 -7.76
N THR A 47 0.00 -6.33 -6.57
CA THR A 47 -1.19 -5.56 -6.20
C THR A 47 -0.94 -4.07 -6.31
N TYR A 48 0.15 -3.55 -5.72
CA TYR A 48 0.51 -2.14 -5.88
C TYR A 48 0.69 -1.73 -7.34
N ILE A 49 1.41 -2.52 -8.13
CA ILE A 49 1.64 -2.20 -9.55
C ILE A 49 0.32 -2.19 -10.31
N LYS A 50 -0.54 -3.20 -10.13
CA LYS A 50 -1.84 -3.28 -10.81
C LYS A 50 -2.75 -2.13 -10.41
N SER A 51 -2.81 -1.77 -9.12
CA SER A 51 -3.62 -0.63 -8.65
C SER A 51 -3.14 0.69 -9.25
N ILE A 52 -1.83 0.93 -9.29
CA ILE A 52 -1.25 2.13 -9.92
C ILE A 52 -1.51 2.16 -11.43
N ASP A 53 -1.38 1.02 -12.09
CA ASP A 53 -1.61 0.93 -13.54
C ASP A 53 -3.10 1.06 -13.90
N ALA A 54 -4.00 0.66 -13.03
CA ALA A 54 -5.47 0.79 -13.21
C ALA A 54 -6.01 2.19 -12.91
N ALA A 55 -5.27 3.01 -12.18
CA ALA A 55 -5.71 4.37 -11.82
C ALA A 55 -5.85 5.25 -13.07
N GLN A 56 -6.98 5.99 -13.15
CA GLN A 56 -7.31 6.87 -14.28
C GLN A 56 -7.21 8.35 -13.90
N ASP A 57 -7.63 8.74 -12.71
CA ASP A 57 -7.73 10.14 -12.31
C ASP A 57 -6.65 10.54 -11.31
N LYS A 58 -6.60 9.88 -10.15
CA LYS A 58 -5.76 10.30 -9.04
C LYS A 58 -5.17 9.14 -8.25
N ILE A 59 -3.93 9.30 -7.82
CA ILE A 59 -3.21 8.42 -6.90
C ILE A 59 -2.71 9.25 -5.72
N GLN A 60 -3.07 8.85 -4.51
CA GLN A 60 -2.55 9.45 -3.28
C GLN A 60 -1.71 8.43 -2.53
N ILE A 61 -0.49 8.78 -2.23
CA ILE A 61 0.46 7.95 -1.50
C ILE A 61 0.84 8.66 -0.21
N VAL A 62 0.47 8.10 0.93
CA VAL A 62 0.90 8.54 2.25
C VAL A 62 1.83 7.48 2.81
N ASN A 63 3.10 7.79 2.95
CA ASN A 63 4.07 6.81 3.42
C ASN A 63 5.24 7.48 4.15
N PRO A 64 5.46 7.17 5.45
CA PRO A 64 6.55 7.75 6.23
C PRO A 64 7.95 7.32 5.75
N TYR A 65 8.06 6.18 5.07
CA TYR A 65 9.32 5.62 4.58
C TYR A 65 9.28 5.42 3.06
N PHE A 66 9.03 6.49 2.32
CA PHE A 66 8.81 6.43 0.88
C PHE A 66 10.09 6.10 0.10
N THR A 67 10.45 4.82 0.11
CA THR A 67 11.57 4.26 -0.65
C THR A 67 11.10 3.14 -1.60
N PRO A 68 10.24 3.45 -2.56
CA PRO A 68 9.65 2.44 -3.43
C PRO A 68 10.70 1.72 -4.28
N ILE A 69 10.52 0.43 -4.45
CA ILE A 69 11.36 -0.40 -5.33
C ILE A 69 11.27 0.06 -6.79
N PRO A 70 12.24 -0.28 -7.65
CA PRO A 70 12.28 0.20 -9.03
C PRO A 70 11.01 -0.08 -9.85
N SER A 71 10.38 -1.23 -9.65
CA SER A 71 9.13 -1.59 -10.35
C SER A 71 7.95 -0.68 -10.00
N ILE A 72 7.79 -0.32 -8.73
CA ILE A 72 6.76 0.63 -8.27
C ILE A 72 7.09 2.05 -8.80
N LYS A 73 8.35 2.48 -8.75
CA LYS A 73 8.76 3.77 -9.36
C LYS A 73 8.44 3.83 -10.85
N LYS A 74 8.63 2.72 -11.57
CA LYS A 74 8.26 2.63 -12.99
C LYS A 74 6.74 2.73 -13.19
N ALA A 75 5.93 2.08 -12.35
CA ALA A 75 4.48 2.15 -12.41
C ALA A 75 3.98 3.59 -12.17
N ILE A 76 4.48 4.27 -11.14
CA ILE A 76 4.16 5.68 -10.87
C ILE A 76 4.50 6.57 -12.08
N LYS A 77 5.67 6.37 -12.69
CA LYS A 77 6.05 7.13 -13.89
C LYS A 77 5.13 6.86 -15.08
N ARG A 78 4.61 5.64 -15.24
CA ARG A 78 3.60 5.33 -16.28
C ARG A 78 2.29 6.05 -15.99
N ALA A 79 1.85 6.08 -14.72
CA ALA A 79 0.65 6.81 -14.32
C ALA A 79 0.77 8.30 -14.65
N LEU A 80 1.89 8.94 -14.27
CA LEU A 80 2.18 10.34 -14.62
C LEU A 80 2.16 10.59 -16.13
N LYS A 81 2.72 9.67 -16.94
CA LYS A 81 2.70 9.79 -18.41
C LYS A 81 1.28 9.67 -18.99
N ARG A 82 0.36 8.99 -18.33
CA ARG A 82 -1.06 8.92 -18.72
C ARG A 82 -1.86 10.15 -18.30
N GLY A 83 -1.26 11.09 -17.59
CA GLY A 83 -1.94 12.27 -17.06
C GLY A 83 -2.62 12.07 -15.71
N VAL A 84 -2.39 10.93 -15.05
CA VAL A 84 -2.94 10.66 -13.72
C VAL A 84 -2.27 11.59 -12.70
N GLU A 85 -3.07 12.27 -11.89
CA GLU A 85 -2.57 13.10 -10.79
C GLU A 85 -1.93 12.20 -9.71
N VAL A 86 -0.69 12.46 -9.37
CA VAL A 86 0.01 11.69 -8.33
C VAL A 86 0.45 12.62 -7.21
N GLU A 87 -0.11 12.42 -6.03
CA GLU A 87 0.26 13.13 -4.80
C GLU A 87 1.04 12.19 -3.87
N ILE A 88 2.17 12.69 -3.34
CA ILE A 88 3.01 11.93 -2.41
C ILE A 88 3.21 12.74 -1.14
N MET A 89 2.68 12.23 -0.05
CA MET A 89 2.81 12.84 1.28
C MET A 89 3.82 12.04 2.11
N ILE A 90 4.87 12.72 2.54
CA ILE A 90 5.93 12.19 3.40
C ILE A 90 6.14 13.13 4.58
N PRO A 91 6.42 12.62 5.79
CA PRO A 91 6.65 13.47 6.95
C PRO A 91 8.00 14.19 6.83
N GLY A 92 8.06 15.41 7.34
CA GLY A 92 9.30 16.21 7.37
C GLY A 92 10.30 15.71 8.42
N LYS A 93 9.83 14.96 9.43
CA LYS A 93 10.65 14.33 10.48
C LYS A 93 10.36 12.84 10.54
N SER A 94 11.36 12.04 10.83
CA SER A 94 11.24 10.58 10.99
C SER A 94 11.99 10.15 12.25
N ASP A 95 11.50 9.08 12.86
CA ASP A 95 12.12 8.37 13.97
C ASP A 95 13.35 7.56 13.55
N ILE A 96 13.50 7.30 12.25
CA ILE A 96 14.64 6.58 11.69
C ILE A 96 15.58 7.57 10.99
N PRO A 97 16.84 7.73 11.45
CA PRO A 97 17.83 8.57 10.80
C PRO A 97 18.01 8.21 9.31
N PHE A 98 18.34 9.20 8.48
CA PHE A 98 18.60 9.08 7.03
C PHE A 98 17.41 8.67 6.14
N THR A 99 16.29 8.18 6.70
CA THR A 99 15.10 7.84 5.91
C THR A 99 14.44 9.06 5.26
N PRO A 100 14.35 10.24 5.90
CA PRO A 100 13.80 11.42 5.26
C PRO A 100 14.57 11.80 4.00
N ASP A 101 15.89 11.78 4.02
CA ASP A 101 16.72 12.18 2.87
C ASP A 101 16.49 11.26 1.67
N ALA A 102 16.44 9.94 1.89
CA ALA A 102 16.17 8.96 0.85
C ALA A 102 14.73 9.11 0.27
N ALA A 103 13.75 9.37 1.15
CA ALA A 103 12.37 9.60 0.77
C ALA A 103 12.24 10.89 -0.04
N PHE A 104 12.80 12.01 0.44
CA PHE A 104 12.82 13.31 -0.25
C PHE A 104 13.54 13.23 -1.59
N TYR A 105 14.68 12.58 -1.67
CA TYR A 105 15.39 12.38 -2.93
C TYR A 105 14.51 11.66 -3.96
N THR A 106 13.84 10.59 -3.54
CA THR A 106 12.96 9.82 -4.43
C THR A 106 11.72 10.62 -4.84
N ALA A 107 11.07 11.30 -3.88
CA ALA A 107 9.92 12.15 -4.13
C ALA A 107 10.27 13.30 -5.08
N ASN A 108 11.41 13.98 -4.88
CA ASN A 108 11.88 15.04 -5.77
C ASN A 108 12.12 14.56 -7.20
N LYS A 109 12.64 13.33 -7.38
CA LYS A 109 12.76 12.76 -8.74
C LYS A 109 11.42 12.53 -9.42
N LEU A 110 10.38 12.19 -8.66
CA LEU A 110 9.02 12.02 -9.17
C LEU A 110 8.34 13.38 -9.36
N ARG A 111 8.58 14.36 -8.48
CA ARG A 111 8.10 15.73 -8.61
C ARG A 111 8.58 16.38 -9.91
N LYS A 112 9.85 16.21 -10.28
CA LYS A 112 10.40 16.66 -11.58
C LYS A 112 9.72 15.99 -12.79
N LYS A 113 8.91 14.98 -12.58
CA LYS A 113 8.12 14.27 -13.60
C LYS A 113 6.61 14.52 -13.49
N GLY A 114 6.21 15.48 -12.65
CA GLY A 114 4.83 15.91 -12.51
C GLY A 114 4.08 15.42 -11.27
N ALA A 115 4.71 14.69 -10.34
CA ALA A 115 4.09 14.39 -9.05
C ALA A 115 4.05 15.65 -8.16
N LYS A 116 3.06 15.71 -7.27
CA LYS A 116 2.88 16.75 -6.25
C LYS A 116 3.32 16.26 -4.88
#